data_ecb030217df355bc9ba2f89649b69938
#
_entry.id   ecb030217df355bc9ba2f89649b69938
#
_cell.length_a   1.000
_cell.length_b   1.000
_cell.length_c   1.000
_cell.angle_alpha   90.00
_cell.angle_beta   90.00
_cell.angle_gamma   90.00
#
_symmetry.space_group_name_H-M   'P 1'
#
loop_
_entity.id
_entity.type
_entity.pdbx_description
1 polymer ?
#
loop_
_entity_poly.entity_id
_entity_poly.type
_entity_poly.pdbx_seq_one_letter_code
_entity_poly.pdbx_strand_id
1 'polypeptide(L)'
;MHGKCALITGAARRIGAATAELLHSHGVNVAIHYRGSETHAAELAAKLNQRRDDSARIFKGNLAASGEPASLIDAVLRWSDRLDILINNASSFYATPLGTITEDQWLELVGSNLKAPLFLSQAAMPHLRASRGVIVNIIDIHANRPLRDHAVYGLAKAGLAMLTRSLARDLAPDIRVNGVAPGAIAWPENDMTDAVKEKIVEQIPLGRSGDPLDIANCVLFLVRDATYSTGQIIAIDGGRSLGW
;
A
#
# COMPACT_ATOMS: atom_id res chain seq x y z
N MET A 1 17.12 6.53 8.94
CA MET A 1 16.61 5.15 9.00
C MET A 1 17.57 4.14 8.36
N HIS A 2 18.85 4.47 8.37
CA HIS A 2 19.90 3.65 7.73
C HIS A 2 19.91 2.20 8.20
N GLY A 3 20.11 1.28 7.25
CA GLY A 3 20.18 -0.16 7.49
C GLY A 3 18.84 -0.86 7.77
N LYS A 4 17.72 -0.14 7.80
CA LYS A 4 16.40 -0.75 7.84
C LYS A 4 15.99 -1.29 6.47
N CYS A 5 15.14 -2.31 6.44
CA CYS A 5 14.55 -2.88 5.24
C CYS A 5 13.03 -2.68 5.20
N ALA A 6 12.52 -2.23 4.06
CA ALA A 6 11.09 -2.11 3.78
C ALA A 6 10.67 -3.02 2.64
N LEU A 7 9.63 -3.82 2.84
CA LEU A 7 8.90 -4.47 1.76
C LEU A 7 7.71 -3.61 1.38
N ILE A 8 7.62 -3.23 0.10
CA ILE A 8 6.52 -2.43 -0.44
C ILE A 8 5.83 -3.23 -1.55
N THR A 9 4.59 -3.61 -1.34
CA THR A 9 3.84 -4.38 -2.33
C THR A 9 3.28 -3.49 -3.42
N GLY A 10 3.30 -3.95 -4.69
CA GLY A 10 2.87 -3.13 -5.84
C GLY A 10 3.69 -1.85 -6.00
N ALA A 11 5.01 -1.92 -5.74
CA ALA A 11 5.88 -0.76 -5.65
C ALA A 11 6.43 -0.26 -6.99
N ALA A 12 6.10 -0.91 -8.11
CA ALA A 12 6.69 -0.56 -9.41
C ALA A 12 6.27 0.82 -9.95
N ARG A 13 5.10 1.35 -9.56
CA ARG A 13 4.52 2.60 -10.10
C ARG A 13 3.76 3.39 -9.04
N ARG A 14 3.46 4.66 -9.35
CA ARG A 14 2.54 5.54 -8.61
C ARG A 14 2.88 5.64 -7.11
N ILE A 15 1.91 5.45 -6.21
CA ILE A 15 2.07 5.56 -4.75
C ILE A 15 3.20 4.66 -4.24
N GLY A 16 3.24 3.41 -4.71
CA GLY A 16 4.25 2.45 -4.29
C GLY A 16 5.67 2.88 -4.68
N ALA A 17 5.87 3.38 -5.90
CA ALA A 17 7.17 3.88 -6.36
C ALA A 17 7.59 5.14 -5.61
N ALA A 18 6.69 6.11 -5.43
CA ALA A 18 6.96 7.32 -4.65
C ALA A 18 7.34 6.99 -3.20
N THR A 19 6.64 6.03 -2.59
CA THR A 19 6.95 5.54 -1.23
C THR A 19 8.33 4.88 -1.18
N ALA A 20 8.67 4.05 -2.18
CA ALA A 20 9.98 3.39 -2.27
C ALA A 20 11.10 4.43 -2.39
N GLU A 21 10.95 5.40 -3.30
CA GLU A 21 11.94 6.47 -3.49
C GLU A 21 12.13 7.31 -2.23
N LEU A 22 11.05 7.67 -1.56
CA LEU A 22 11.11 8.50 -0.35
C LEU A 22 11.75 7.74 0.82
N LEU A 23 11.34 6.50 1.08
CA LEU A 23 11.97 5.69 2.14
C LEU A 23 13.44 5.42 1.84
N HIS A 24 13.78 5.13 0.59
CA HIS A 24 15.16 4.93 0.16
C HIS A 24 16.03 6.18 0.38
N SER A 25 15.53 7.38 0.07
CA SER A 25 16.26 8.64 0.32
C SER A 25 16.54 8.90 1.80
N HIS A 26 15.78 8.25 2.69
CA HIS A 26 16.01 8.27 4.15
C HIS A 26 16.87 7.09 4.66
N GLY A 27 17.54 6.38 3.76
CA GLY A 27 18.52 5.34 4.11
C GLY A 27 17.93 3.93 4.27
N VAL A 28 16.65 3.72 3.93
CA VAL A 28 16.00 2.39 3.98
C VAL A 28 16.36 1.57 2.74
N ASN A 29 16.67 0.29 2.90
CA ASN A 29 16.76 -0.66 1.80
C ASN A 29 15.35 -1.09 1.40
N VAL A 30 15.05 -1.15 0.09
CA VAL A 30 13.69 -1.37 -0.40
C VAL A 30 13.55 -2.64 -1.21
N ALA A 31 12.71 -3.55 -0.74
CA ALA A 31 12.21 -4.69 -1.49
C ALA A 31 10.99 -4.25 -2.31
N ILE A 32 11.14 -4.17 -3.62
CA ILE A 32 10.15 -3.70 -4.59
C ILE A 32 9.35 -4.89 -5.09
N HIS A 33 8.17 -5.15 -4.54
CA HIS A 33 7.33 -6.21 -5.06
C HIS A 33 6.47 -5.73 -6.23
N TYR A 34 6.31 -6.59 -7.24
CA TYR A 34 5.43 -6.39 -8.41
C TYR A 34 4.77 -7.69 -8.86
N ARG A 35 3.63 -7.60 -9.58
CA ARG A 35 2.95 -8.74 -10.22
C ARG A 35 3.24 -8.80 -11.72
N GLY A 36 2.98 -7.73 -12.44
CA GLY A 36 3.10 -7.68 -13.90
C GLY A 36 3.94 -6.53 -14.46
N SER A 37 4.35 -5.56 -13.63
CA SER A 37 5.07 -4.35 -14.06
C SER A 37 6.59 -4.51 -13.90
N GLU A 38 7.18 -5.53 -14.52
CA GLU A 38 8.60 -5.90 -14.36
C GLU A 38 9.54 -4.79 -14.81
N THR A 39 9.32 -4.23 -15.99
CA THR A 39 10.15 -3.15 -16.55
C THR A 39 10.23 -1.97 -15.60
N HIS A 40 9.09 -1.46 -15.12
CA HIS A 40 9.05 -0.34 -14.18
C HIS A 40 9.70 -0.67 -12.83
N ALA A 41 9.54 -1.90 -12.35
CA ALA A 41 10.19 -2.34 -11.11
C ALA A 41 11.71 -2.37 -11.27
N ALA A 42 12.21 -2.88 -12.40
CA ALA A 42 13.64 -2.95 -12.71
C ALA A 42 14.25 -1.54 -12.87
N GLU A 43 13.58 -0.65 -13.60
CA GLU A 43 14.00 0.75 -13.75
C GLU A 43 14.09 1.47 -12.40
N LEU A 44 13.08 1.29 -11.54
CA LEU A 44 13.08 1.87 -10.20
C LEU A 44 14.24 1.32 -9.36
N ALA A 45 14.44 0.01 -9.34
CA ALA A 45 15.55 -0.59 -8.60
C ALA A 45 16.90 -0.10 -9.10
N ALA A 46 17.10 -0.03 -10.42
CA ALA A 46 18.34 0.49 -11.02
C ALA A 46 18.59 1.95 -10.61
N LYS A 47 17.56 2.81 -10.70
CA LYS A 47 17.63 4.22 -10.25
C LYS A 47 18.04 4.35 -8.78
N LEU A 48 17.49 3.50 -7.92
CA LEU A 48 17.78 3.53 -6.48
C LEU A 48 19.20 3.01 -6.20
N ASN A 49 19.60 1.94 -6.86
CA ASN A 49 20.94 1.37 -6.71
C ASN A 49 22.06 2.27 -7.26
N GLN A 50 21.78 3.15 -8.24
CA GLN A 50 22.72 4.20 -8.64
C GLN A 50 23.01 5.20 -7.51
N ARG A 51 22.09 5.39 -6.56
CA ARG A 51 22.26 6.29 -5.42
C ARG A 51 22.95 5.63 -4.23
N ARG A 52 22.68 4.34 -4.04
CA ARG A 52 23.24 3.52 -2.97
C ARG A 52 23.25 2.05 -3.42
N ASP A 53 24.42 1.48 -3.52
CA ASP A 53 24.64 0.13 -4.03
C ASP A 53 23.87 -0.94 -3.21
N ASP A 54 23.36 -1.98 -3.90
CA ASP A 54 22.57 -3.12 -3.36
C ASP A 54 21.49 -2.73 -2.33
N SER A 55 20.88 -1.57 -2.52
CA SER A 55 19.88 -1.01 -1.58
C SER A 55 18.42 -1.14 -2.06
N ALA A 56 18.22 -1.68 -3.27
CA ALA A 56 16.90 -1.94 -3.84
C ALA A 56 16.93 -3.24 -4.65
N ARG A 57 15.94 -4.11 -4.40
CA ARG A 57 15.79 -5.38 -5.15
C ARG A 57 14.34 -5.63 -5.51
N ILE A 58 14.13 -6.22 -6.69
CA ILE A 58 12.79 -6.54 -7.20
C ILE A 58 12.38 -7.96 -6.83
N PHE A 59 11.09 -8.14 -6.55
CA PHE A 59 10.48 -9.42 -6.19
C PHE A 59 9.16 -9.58 -6.94
N LYS A 60 9.06 -10.61 -7.78
CA LYS A 60 7.84 -10.94 -8.52
C LYS A 60 6.98 -11.89 -7.71
N GLY A 61 5.65 -11.65 -7.68
CA GLY A 61 4.74 -12.58 -7.04
C GLY A 61 3.26 -12.25 -7.29
N ASN A 62 2.40 -13.27 -7.17
CA ASN A 62 0.94 -13.08 -7.12
C ASN A 62 0.47 -13.31 -5.68
N LEU A 63 0.38 -12.24 -4.91
CA LEU A 63 0.04 -12.30 -3.48
C LEU A 63 -1.33 -12.90 -3.14
N ALA A 64 -2.22 -13.01 -4.13
CA ALA A 64 -3.50 -13.72 -3.96
C ALA A 64 -3.35 -15.25 -3.97
N ALA A 65 -2.25 -15.77 -4.52
CA ALA A 65 -1.98 -17.20 -4.55
C ALA A 65 -1.59 -17.74 -3.16
N SER A 66 -1.93 -19.01 -2.92
CA SER A 66 -1.62 -19.66 -1.65
C SER A 66 -0.10 -19.86 -1.50
N GLY A 67 0.43 -19.57 -0.30
CA GLY A 67 1.85 -19.69 0.02
C GLY A 67 2.73 -18.53 -0.47
N GLU A 68 2.29 -17.78 -1.47
CA GLU A 68 3.08 -16.69 -2.05
C GLU A 68 3.46 -15.58 -1.05
N PRO A 69 2.59 -15.14 -0.13
CA PRO A 69 2.97 -14.17 0.90
C PRO A 69 4.17 -14.63 1.75
N ALA A 70 4.18 -15.90 2.19
CA ALA A 70 5.28 -16.44 2.98
C ALA A 70 6.57 -16.53 2.14
N SER A 71 6.48 -17.07 0.91
CA SER A 71 7.61 -17.18 -0.01
C SER A 71 8.25 -15.83 -0.33
N LEU A 72 7.45 -14.76 -0.44
CA LEU A 72 7.94 -13.41 -0.65
C LEU A 72 8.73 -12.92 0.57
N ILE A 73 8.20 -13.09 1.78
CA ILE A 73 8.91 -12.69 3.01
C ILE A 73 10.25 -13.44 3.11
N ASP A 74 10.27 -14.76 2.88
CA ASP A 74 11.50 -15.54 2.88
C ASP A 74 12.52 -15.06 1.84
N ALA A 75 12.06 -14.67 0.64
CA ALA A 75 12.93 -14.13 -0.40
C ALA A 75 13.53 -12.77 -0.01
N VAL A 76 12.74 -11.90 0.62
CA VAL A 76 13.21 -10.60 1.14
C VAL A 76 14.26 -10.81 2.23
N LEU A 77 14.03 -11.74 3.15
CA LEU A 77 14.95 -12.04 4.25
C LEU A 77 16.27 -12.65 3.76
N ARG A 78 16.23 -13.50 2.72
CA ARG A 78 17.49 -14.00 2.09
C ARG A 78 18.33 -12.90 1.48
N TRP A 79 17.74 -11.76 1.15
CA TRP A 79 18.49 -10.62 0.62
C TRP A 79 18.96 -9.67 1.71
N SER A 80 18.10 -9.34 2.69
CA SER A 80 18.31 -8.22 3.60
C SER A 80 18.58 -8.62 5.05
N ASP A 81 18.48 -9.92 5.38
CA ASP A 81 18.58 -10.51 6.74
C ASP A 81 17.61 -9.91 7.78
N ARG A 82 16.79 -8.92 7.38
CA ARG A 82 15.88 -8.22 8.29
C ARG A 82 14.66 -7.67 7.55
N LEU A 83 13.58 -7.44 8.29
CA LEU A 83 12.42 -6.70 7.84
C LEU A 83 11.95 -5.76 8.97
N ASP A 84 11.88 -4.47 8.69
CA ASP A 84 11.49 -3.44 9.66
C ASP A 84 10.14 -2.80 9.29
N ILE A 85 9.82 -2.74 8.00
CA ILE A 85 8.70 -1.98 7.47
C ILE A 85 7.97 -2.84 6.44
N LEU A 86 6.67 -3.01 6.63
CA LEU A 86 5.79 -3.62 5.63
C LEU A 86 4.77 -2.59 5.15
N ILE A 87 4.78 -2.29 3.85
CA ILE A 87 3.79 -1.42 3.22
C ILE A 87 2.88 -2.27 2.31
N ASN A 88 1.67 -2.53 2.75
CA ASN A 88 0.64 -3.20 1.97
C ASN A 88 -0.02 -2.19 1.03
N ASN A 89 0.58 -2.01 -0.17
CA ASN A 89 0.12 -1.06 -1.18
C ASN A 89 -0.46 -1.73 -2.42
N ALA A 90 -0.13 -3.00 -2.73
CA ALA A 90 -0.69 -3.70 -3.89
C ALA A 90 -2.23 -3.69 -3.85
N SER A 91 -2.85 -3.35 -4.97
CA SER A 91 -4.31 -3.22 -5.09
C SER A 91 -4.75 -3.52 -6.52
N SER A 92 -5.86 -4.23 -6.67
CA SER A 92 -6.67 -4.25 -7.90
C SER A 92 -7.87 -3.33 -7.70
N PHE A 93 -8.20 -2.54 -8.74
CA PHE A 93 -9.30 -1.58 -8.70
C PHE A 93 -10.01 -1.55 -10.06
N TYR A 94 -11.27 -1.94 -10.08
CA TYR A 94 -12.16 -1.85 -11.24
C TYR A 94 -13.63 -2.00 -10.81
N ALA A 95 -14.54 -1.57 -11.68
CA ALA A 95 -15.97 -1.60 -11.40
C ALA A 95 -16.52 -3.04 -11.44
N THR A 96 -17.41 -3.34 -10.49
CA THR A 96 -18.16 -4.60 -10.38
C THR A 96 -19.65 -4.28 -10.15
N PRO A 97 -20.42 -3.95 -11.22
CA PRO A 97 -21.82 -3.57 -11.09
C PRO A 97 -22.64 -4.70 -10.47
N LEU A 98 -23.52 -4.35 -9.53
CA LEU A 98 -24.41 -5.33 -8.88
C LEU A 98 -25.30 -6.02 -9.94
N GLY A 99 -25.40 -7.35 -9.83
CA GLY A 99 -26.10 -8.20 -10.78
C GLY A 99 -25.21 -8.85 -11.83
N THR A 100 -23.95 -8.38 -12.00
CA THR A 100 -22.96 -8.96 -12.92
C THR A 100 -21.64 -9.37 -12.26
N ILE A 101 -21.60 -9.31 -10.93
CA ILE A 101 -20.41 -9.69 -10.15
C ILE A 101 -20.14 -11.19 -10.31
N THR A 102 -18.91 -11.54 -10.69
CA THR A 102 -18.47 -12.93 -10.78
C THR A 102 -17.62 -13.31 -9.57
N GLU A 103 -17.52 -14.63 -9.31
CA GLU A 103 -16.68 -15.17 -8.25
C GLU A 103 -15.18 -14.87 -8.48
N ASP A 104 -14.72 -14.88 -9.73
CA ASP A 104 -13.35 -14.51 -10.10
C ASP A 104 -13.03 -13.05 -9.74
N GLN A 105 -13.96 -12.13 -10.01
CA GLN A 105 -13.83 -10.72 -9.62
C GLN A 105 -13.76 -10.56 -8.09
N TRP A 106 -14.59 -11.31 -7.37
CA TRP A 106 -14.54 -11.37 -5.91
C TRP A 106 -13.18 -11.88 -5.42
N LEU A 107 -12.72 -13.02 -5.95
CA LEU A 107 -11.45 -13.62 -5.55
C LEU A 107 -10.26 -12.71 -5.86
N GLU A 108 -10.25 -12.02 -6.99
CA GLU A 108 -9.17 -11.10 -7.34
C GLU A 108 -9.17 -9.86 -6.43
N LEU A 109 -10.32 -9.18 -6.28
CA LEU A 109 -10.42 -7.94 -5.52
C LEU A 109 -10.20 -8.15 -4.01
N VAL A 110 -10.84 -9.16 -3.44
CA VAL A 110 -10.65 -9.53 -2.03
C VAL A 110 -9.25 -10.13 -1.82
N GLY A 111 -8.78 -10.93 -2.78
CA GLY A 111 -7.46 -11.54 -2.78
C GLY A 111 -6.34 -10.51 -2.65
N SER A 112 -6.35 -9.51 -3.51
CA SER A 112 -5.30 -8.48 -3.54
C SER A 112 -5.44 -7.43 -2.43
N ASN A 113 -6.67 -7.00 -2.11
CA ASN A 113 -6.91 -5.86 -1.23
C ASN A 113 -7.07 -6.21 0.26
N LEU A 114 -7.36 -7.49 0.59
CA LEU A 114 -7.61 -7.91 1.98
C LEU A 114 -6.86 -9.18 2.36
N LYS A 115 -6.99 -10.27 1.60
CA LYS A 115 -6.34 -11.55 1.91
C LYS A 115 -4.81 -11.40 1.91
N ALA A 116 -4.23 -10.80 0.87
CA ALA A 116 -2.79 -10.62 0.75
C ALA A 116 -2.20 -9.80 1.91
N PRO A 117 -2.73 -8.62 2.28
CA PRO A 117 -2.30 -7.88 3.47
C PRO A 117 -2.33 -8.70 4.77
N LEU A 118 -3.37 -9.51 4.98
CA LEU A 118 -3.47 -10.37 6.17
C LEU A 118 -2.32 -11.38 6.21
N PHE A 119 -2.15 -12.17 5.16
CA PHE A 119 -1.15 -13.25 5.14
C PHE A 119 0.28 -12.73 5.06
N LEU A 120 0.53 -11.59 4.40
CA LEU A 120 1.82 -10.90 4.46
C LEU A 120 2.14 -10.43 5.87
N SER A 121 1.18 -9.81 6.55
CA SER A 121 1.36 -9.35 7.94
C SER A 121 1.65 -10.52 8.86
N GLN A 122 0.95 -11.65 8.69
CA GLN A 122 1.18 -12.88 9.44
C GLN A 122 2.58 -13.43 9.21
N ALA A 123 3.01 -13.55 7.94
CA ALA A 123 4.34 -14.06 7.60
C ALA A 123 5.47 -13.12 8.06
N ALA A 124 5.26 -11.81 7.97
CA ALA A 124 6.23 -10.79 8.40
C ALA A 124 6.32 -10.63 9.92
N MET A 125 5.29 -11.04 10.67
CA MET A 125 5.16 -10.77 12.11
C MET A 125 6.39 -11.14 12.94
N PRO A 126 7.01 -12.33 12.84
CA PRO A 126 8.18 -12.67 13.66
C PRO A 126 9.35 -11.70 13.44
N HIS A 127 9.57 -11.29 12.21
CA HIS A 127 10.70 -10.42 11.81
C HIS A 127 10.44 -8.95 12.18
N LEU A 128 9.20 -8.48 11.99
CA LEU A 128 8.77 -7.17 12.44
C LEU A 128 8.82 -7.05 13.98
N ARG A 129 8.46 -8.12 14.69
CA ARG A 129 8.58 -8.16 16.16
C ARG A 129 10.03 -8.04 16.60
N ALA A 130 10.94 -8.78 16.00
CA ALA A 130 12.38 -8.71 16.30
C ALA A 130 12.97 -7.33 16.05
N SER A 131 12.47 -6.61 15.05
CA SER A 131 12.94 -5.25 14.70
C SER A 131 12.16 -4.10 15.36
N ARG A 132 11.11 -4.39 16.16
CA ARG A 132 10.11 -3.42 16.63
C ARG A 132 9.57 -2.59 15.47
N GLY A 133 9.12 -3.29 14.43
CA GLY A 133 8.80 -2.74 13.13
C GLY A 133 7.43 -2.08 13.05
N VAL A 134 7.04 -1.78 11.80
CA VAL A 134 5.77 -1.12 11.51
C VAL A 134 5.13 -1.68 10.25
N ILE A 135 3.80 -1.79 10.28
CA ILE A 135 2.96 -2.09 9.12
C ILE A 135 2.16 -0.84 8.76
N VAL A 136 2.16 -0.48 7.48
CA VAL A 136 1.27 0.56 6.94
C VAL A 136 0.44 -0.03 5.81
N ASN A 137 -0.87 0.04 5.95
CA ASN A 137 -1.84 -0.42 4.95
C ASN A 137 -2.33 0.76 4.11
N ILE A 138 -2.21 0.68 2.78
CA ILE A 138 -2.82 1.65 1.87
C ILE A 138 -4.28 1.23 1.64
N ILE A 139 -5.16 1.94 2.35
CA ILE A 139 -6.60 1.69 2.36
C ILE A 139 -7.24 2.45 1.18
N ASP A 140 -8.24 3.23 1.43
CA ASP A 140 -8.93 4.14 0.50
C ASP A 140 -10.02 4.88 1.28
N ILE A 141 -10.38 6.10 0.91
CA ILE A 141 -11.55 6.79 1.49
C ILE A 141 -12.86 6.02 1.23
N HIS A 142 -12.90 5.22 0.17
CA HIS A 142 -14.04 4.36 -0.17
C HIS A 142 -14.22 3.14 0.76
N ALA A 143 -13.34 2.93 1.72
CA ALA A 143 -13.57 2.03 2.85
C ALA A 143 -14.74 2.51 3.75
N ASN A 144 -14.99 3.81 3.82
CA ASN A 144 -16.06 4.42 4.62
C ASN A 144 -17.13 5.11 3.76
N ARG A 145 -16.82 5.38 2.48
CA ARG A 145 -17.71 6.06 1.53
C ARG A 145 -17.89 5.22 0.29
N PRO A 146 -19.04 4.59 0.08
CA PRO A 146 -19.23 3.67 -1.03
C PRO A 146 -19.08 4.40 -2.37
N LEU A 147 -18.33 3.79 -3.28
CA LEU A 147 -18.23 4.21 -4.67
C LEU A 147 -19.22 3.39 -5.49
N ARG A 148 -19.97 4.06 -6.38
CA ARG A 148 -20.91 3.41 -7.26
C ARG A 148 -20.20 2.31 -8.08
N ASP A 149 -20.86 1.17 -8.27
CA ASP A 149 -20.38 0.00 -9.00
C ASP A 149 -19.07 -0.63 -8.48
N HIS A 150 -18.66 -0.35 -7.23
CA HIS A 150 -17.42 -0.86 -6.64
C HIS A 150 -17.65 -1.59 -5.30
N ALA A 151 -18.78 -2.29 -5.18
CA ALA A 151 -19.17 -2.93 -3.92
C ALA A 151 -18.09 -3.89 -3.38
N VAL A 152 -17.54 -4.77 -4.22
CA VAL A 152 -16.51 -5.75 -3.82
C VAL A 152 -15.22 -5.06 -3.37
N TYR A 153 -14.78 -4.04 -4.11
CA TYR A 153 -13.61 -3.24 -3.75
C TYR A 153 -13.81 -2.51 -2.41
N GLY A 154 -14.95 -1.80 -2.27
CA GLY A 154 -15.27 -1.06 -1.05
C GLY A 154 -15.30 -1.98 0.18
N LEU A 155 -15.92 -3.16 0.06
CA LEU A 155 -15.95 -4.18 1.10
C LEU A 155 -14.53 -4.65 1.47
N ALA A 156 -13.67 -4.91 0.48
CA ALA A 156 -12.29 -5.33 0.74
C ALA A 156 -11.48 -4.23 1.45
N LYS A 157 -11.65 -2.96 1.06
CA LYS A 157 -11.00 -1.82 1.72
C LYS A 157 -11.55 -1.54 3.12
N ALA A 158 -12.85 -1.71 3.35
CA ALA A 158 -13.45 -1.64 4.69
C ALA A 158 -12.93 -2.79 5.58
N GLY A 159 -12.79 -4.00 5.02
CA GLY A 159 -12.13 -5.12 5.68
C GLY A 159 -10.68 -4.83 6.04
N LEU A 160 -9.92 -4.18 5.14
CA LEU A 160 -8.53 -3.78 5.39
C LEU A 160 -8.43 -2.70 6.49
N ALA A 161 -9.41 -1.79 6.56
CA ALA A 161 -9.50 -0.80 7.63
C ALA A 161 -9.73 -1.48 9.00
N MET A 162 -10.61 -2.47 9.07
CA MET A 162 -10.83 -3.27 10.28
C MET A 162 -9.60 -4.11 10.60
N LEU A 163 -8.98 -4.77 9.62
CA LEU A 163 -7.75 -5.55 9.79
C LEU A 163 -6.62 -4.69 10.38
N THR A 164 -6.48 -3.44 9.94
CA THR A 164 -5.49 -2.49 10.48
C THR A 164 -5.67 -2.31 11.99
N ARG A 165 -6.91 -2.13 12.46
CA ARG A 165 -7.21 -1.97 13.89
C ARG A 165 -7.01 -3.26 14.69
N SER A 166 -7.42 -4.40 14.13
CA SER A 166 -7.24 -5.72 14.76
C SER A 166 -5.75 -6.02 14.93
N LEU A 167 -4.95 -5.90 13.87
CA LEU A 167 -3.51 -6.14 13.92
C LEU A 167 -2.81 -5.15 14.87
N ALA A 168 -3.24 -3.89 14.92
CA ALA A 168 -2.69 -2.91 15.86
C ALA A 168 -2.87 -3.33 17.32
N ARG A 169 -4.02 -3.93 17.64
CA ARG A 169 -4.31 -4.46 18.99
C ARG A 169 -3.52 -5.73 19.29
N ASP A 170 -3.48 -6.67 18.34
CA ASP A 170 -2.91 -8.00 18.56
C ASP A 170 -1.38 -7.99 18.55
N LEU A 171 -0.76 -7.03 17.83
CA LEU A 171 0.69 -6.97 17.65
C LEU A 171 1.39 -5.95 18.55
N ALA A 172 0.63 -5.13 19.29
CA ALA A 172 1.19 -4.24 20.30
C ALA A 172 1.75 -5.06 21.49
N PRO A 173 2.79 -4.59 22.17
CA PRO A 173 3.51 -3.33 21.97
C PRO A 173 4.65 -3.41 20.93
N ASP A 174 4.90 -4.57 20.34
CA ASP A 174 6.10 -4.84 19.54
C ASP A 174 6.04 -4.22 18.14
N ILE A 175 4.85 -4.20 17.52
CA ILE A 175 4.65 -3.75 16.13
C ILE A 175 3.52 -2.71 16.11
N ARG A 176 3.78 -1.56 15.48
CA ARG A 176 2.74 -0.57 15.19
C ARG A 176 2.07 -0.88 13.84
N VAL A 177 0.76 -0.74 13.77
CA VAL A 177 0.00 -0.96 12.54
C VAL A 177 -0.92 0.23 12.30
N ASN A 178 -0.75 0.93 11.18
CA ASN A 178 -1.57 2.07 10.82
C ASN A 178 -2.00 2.00 9.35
N GLY A 179 -2.91 2.86 8.96
CA GLY A 179 -3.42 2.96 7.60
C GLY A 179 -3.32 4.38 7.05
N VAL A 180 -3.17 4.47 5.74
CA VAL A 180 -3.37 5.69 4.97
C VAL A 180 -4.55 5.45 4.04
N ALA A 181 -5.49 6.38 3.98
CA ALA A 181 -6.66 6.32 3.11
C ALA A 181 -6.54 7.43 2.05
N PRO A 182 -6.01 7.10 0.85
CA PRO A 182 -5.92 8.05 -0.25
C PRO A 182 -7.30 8.48 -0.76
N GLY A 183 -7.38 9.74 -1.25
CA GLY A 183 -8.45 10.21 -2.11
C GLY A 183 -8.13 9.99 -3.58
N ALA A 184 -8.46 10.98 -4.43
CA ALA A 184 -8.09 10.98 -5.84
C ALA A 184 -6.59 11.36 -5.97
N ILE A 185 -5.75 10.34 -6.13
CA ILE A 185 -4.29 10.48 -6.24
C ILE A 185 -3.85 10.05 -7.63
N ALA A 186 -3.26 10.96 -8.38
CA ALA A 186 -2.85 10.77 -9.77
C ALA A 186 -3.94 10.06 -10.61
N TRP A 187 -4.20 10.52 -11.79
CA TRP A 187 -5.25 9.95 -12.63
C TRP A 187 -4.82 8.57 -13.18
N PRO A 188 -5.76 7.63 -13.39
CA PRO A 188 -5.49 6.43 -14.17
C PRO A 188 -4.90 6.81 -15.54
N GLU A 189 -3.98 6.00 -16.04
CA GLU A 189 -3.32 6.24 -17.34
C GLU A 189 -4.27 6.11 -18.53
N ASN A 190 -5.44 5.45 -18.35
CA ASN A 190 -6.43 5.18 -19.40
C ASN A 190 -7.83 5.65 -18.99
N ASP A 191 -8.55 6.25 -19.96
CA ASP A 191 -10.01 6.40 -20.05
C ASP A 191 -10.74 7.40 -19.16
N MET A 192 -10.06 8.29 -18.43
CA MET A 192 -10.77 9.35 -17.73
C MET A 192 -10.74 10.65 -18.55
N THR A 193 -11.93 11.08 -19.05
CA THR A 193 -12.04 12.35 -19.77
C THR A 193 -11.77 13.54 -18.84
N ASP A 194 -11.32 14.65 -19.40
CA ASP A 194 -11.02 15.85 -18.59
C ASP A 194 -12.27 16.36 -17.85
N ALA A 195 -13.44 16.28 -18.45
CA ALA A 195 -14.71 16.62 -17.79
C ALA A 195 -15.01 15.74 -16.54
N VAL A 196 -14.60 14.48 -16.54
CA VAL A 196 -14.74 13.61 -15.36
C VAL A 196 -13.71 14.00 -14.30
N LYS A 197 -12.47 14.32 -14.70
CA LYS A 197 -11.43 14.80 -13.78
C LYS A 197 -11.85 16.10 -13.09
N GLU A 198 -12.39 17.07 -13.86
CA GLU A 198 -12.89 18.34 -13.33
C GLU A 198 -13.99 18.13 -12.27
N LYS A 199 -14.99 17.29 -12.57
CA LYS A 199 -16.05 16.94 -11.61
C LYS A 199 -15.52 16.30 -10.32
N ILE A 200 -14.44 15.52 -10.41
CA ILE A 200 -13.82 14.94 -9.24
C ILE A 200 -13.07 16.03 -8.45
N VAL A 201 -12.36 16.94 -9.14
CA VAL A 201 -11.64 18.04 -8.50
C VAL A 201 -12.59 19.01 -7.80
N GLU A 202 -13.75 19.29 -8.38
CA GLU A 202 -14.83 20.11 -7.75
C GLU A 202 -15.30 19.53 -6.40
N GLN A 203 -15.17 18.21 -6.19
CA GLN A 203 -15.52 17.55 -4.93
C GLN A 203 -14.38 17.59 -3.90
N ILE A 204 -13.21 18.11 -4.25
CA ILE A 204 -12.04 18.16 -3.38
C ILE A 204 -11.88 19.57 -2.82
N PRO A 205 -12.06 19.81 -1.51
CA PRO A 205 -11.92 21.15 -0.91
C PRO A 205 -10.58 21.83 -1.20
N LEU A 206 -9.47 21.08 -1.32
CA LEU A 206 -8.17 21.67 -1.70
C LEU A 206 -8.05 21.97 -3.21
N GLY A 207 -9.09 21.75 -4.03
CA GLY A 207 -9.16 22.16 -5.44
C GLY A 207 -8.17 21.47 -6.39
N ARG A 208 -7.56 20.36 -5.98
CA ARG A 208 -6.62 19.59 -6.81
C ARG A 208 -6.67 18.10 -6.50
N SER A 209 -6.26 17.26 -7.44
CA SER A 209 -5.90 15.88 -7.13
C SER A 209 -4.63 15.85 -6.27
N GLY A 210 -4.49 14.80 -5.45
CA GLY A 210 -3.26 14.54 -4.72
C GLY A 210 -2.15 14.00 -5.64
N ASP A 211 -0.92 14.17 -5.19
CA ASP A 211 0.27 13.56 -5.78
C ASP A 211 0.64 12.27 -5.01
N PRO A 212 1.20 11.23 -5.65
CA PRO A 212 1.74 10.07 -4.95
C PRO A 212 2.68 10.43 -3.79
N LEU A 213 3.40 11.54 -3.88
CA LEU A 213 4.26 12.03 -2.82
C LEU A 213 3.48 12.51 -1.58
N ASP A 214 2.24 13.00 -1.73
CA ASP A 214 1.38 13.35 -0.59
C ASP A 214 1.12 12.10 0.29
N ILE A 215 0.90 10.95 -0.35
CA ILE A 215 0.73 9.66 0.35
C ILE A 215 2.05 9.16 0.93
N ALA A 216 3.14 9.22 0.15
CA ALA A 216 4.46 8.76 0.60
C ALA A 216 4.95 9.55 1.83
N ASN A 217 4.68 10.85 1.92
CA ASN A 217 4.98 11.68 3.09
C ASN A 217 4.22 11.22 4.34
N CYS A 218 2.94 10.87 4.21
CA CYS A 218 2.17 10.32 5.32
C CYS A 218 2.71 8.95 5.75
N VAL A 219 3.07 8.09 4.81
CA VAL A 219 3.71 6.80 5.11
C VAL A 219 5.03 7.02 5.86
N LEU A 220 5.88 7.93 5.40
CA LEU A 220 7.13 8.27 6.06
C LEU A 220 6.91 8.75 7.50
N PHE A 221 5.94 9.65 7.72
CA PHE A 221 5.55 10.12 9.05
C PHE A 221 5.15 8.95 9.96
N LEU A 222 4.26 8.05 9.49
CA LEU A 222 3.81 6.89 10.24
C LEU A 222 4.94 5.92 10.57
N VAL A 223 5.90 5.77 9.66
CA VAL A 223 7.06 4.88 9.82
C VAL A 223 8.06 5.48 10.81
N ARG A 224 8.40 6.77 10.67
CA ARG A 224 9.55 7.41 11.33
C ARG A 224 9.17 8.16 12.59
N ASP A 225 8.11 8.97 12.54
CA ASP A 225 7.85 10.01 13.54
C ASP A 225 6.68 9.67 14.48
N ALA A 226 5.67 8.94 14.00
CA ALA A 226 4.45 8.62 14.74
C ALA A 226 4.65 7.45 15.72
N THR A 227 5.62 7.55 16.62
CA THR A 227 6.04 6.45 17.51
C THR A 227 4.97 6.03 18.53
N TYR A 228 4.02 6.90 18.84
CA TYR A 228 2.90 6.63 19.77
C TYR A 228 1.55 6.47 19.05
N SER A 229 1.59 6.12 17.73
CA SER A 229 0.37 5.89 16.92
C SER A 229 0.30 4.45 16.45
N THR A 230 -0.81 3.78 16.78
CA THR A 230 -1.18 2.47 16.25
C THR A 230 -2.70 2.38 16.10
N GLY A 231 -3.20 1.62 15.13
CA GLY A 231 -4.62 1.46 14.82
C GLY A 231 -5.28 2.67 14.13
N GLN A 232 -4.50 3.71 13.77
CA GLN A 232 -5.02 4.92 13.16
C GLN A 232 -5.08 4.79 11.63
N ILE A 233 -6.07 5.45 11.04
CA ILE A 233 -6.24 5.55 9.58
C ILE A 233 -6.31 7.04 9.25
N ILE A 234 -5.33 7.52 8.49
CA ILE A 234 -5.22 8.94 8.12
C ILE A 234 -5.70 9.10 6.68
N ALA A 235 -6.73 9.90 6.48
CA ALA A 235 -7.18 10.28 5.15
C ALA A 235 -6.23 11.33 4.56
N ILE A 236 -5.72 11.06 3.36
CA ILE A 236 -4.93 12.00 2.55
C ILE A 236 -5.69 12.18 1.22
N ASP A 237 -6.67 13.04 1.24
CA ASP A 237 -7.71 13.14 0.22
C ASP A 237 -8.09 14.57 -0.17
N GLY A 238 -7.38 15.56 0.34
CA GLY A 238 -7.69 16.97 0.10
C GLY A 238 -9.03 17.42 0.69
N GLY A 239 -9.58 16.67 1.64
CA GLY A 239 -10.90 16.91 2.24
C GLY A 239 -12.06 16.28 1.47
N ARG A 240 -11.81 15.49 0.42
CA ARG A 240 -12.87 14.87 -0.41
C ARG A 240 -13.85 14.04 0.40
N SER A 241 -13.40 13.37 1.45
CA SER A 241 -14.26 12.58 2.32
C SER A 241 -15.16 13.41 3.26
N LEU A 242 -14.99 14.72 3.36
CA LEU A 242 -15.83 15.61 4.17
C LEU A 242 -17.07 16.13 3.41
N GLY A 243 -16.98 16.20 2.07
CA GLY A 243 -18.08 16.61 1.19
C GLY A 243 -19.01 15.46 0.78
N TRP A 244 -20.16 15.77 0.19
CA TRP A 244 -21.16 14.86 -0.35
C TRP A 244 -21.16 14.90 -1.87
#